data_4a038592a6681b616f8af60acc73a2ba
#
_entry.id   4a038592a6681b616f8af60acc73a2ba
#
_cell.length_a   1.000
_cell.length_b   1.000
_cell.length_c   1.000
_cell.angle_alpha   90.00
_cell.angle_beta   90.00
_cell.angle_gamma   90.00
#
_symmetry.space_group_name_H-M   'P 1'
#
loop_
_entity.id
_entity.type
_entity.pdbx_description
1 polymer ?
#
loop_
_entity_poly.entity_id
_entity_poly.type
_entity_poly.pdbx_seq_one_letter_code
_entity_poly.pdbx_strand_id
1 'polypeptide(L)'
;MKHLLRYYTLAAEKISYLRSPFLLAVRLYWGWQFVQTGWGKMHNISKITGFFMSLNIPFPAFNAYFVSGLEFFGGLLLIIGFASRFTGLLLAFNMLVAYWTADHEALVSFFSNPGKFYVADPYTFLFASLMVLILGAGLFSVDALVARRLEVQV
;
A
#
# COMPACT_ATOMS: atom_id res chain seq x y z
N MET A 1 13.77 33.81 21.38
CA MET A 1 13.52 33.21 20.06
C MET A 1 14.48 32.03 19.78
N LYS A 2 15.80 32.14 19.91
CA LYS A 2 16.80 31.06 19.66
C LYS A 2 16.59 29.80 20.51
N HIS A 3 16.22 29.94 21.80
CA HIS A 3 15.96 28.78 22.67
C HIS A 3 14.71 28.01 22.26
N LEU A 4 13.65 28.70 21.86
CA LEU A 4 12.40 28.06 21.40
C LEU A 4 12.65 27.25 20.10
N LEU A 5 13.38 27.80 19.15
CA LEU A 5 13.78 27.12 17.92
C LEU A 5 14.62 25.87 18.20
N ARG A 6 15.55 25.94 19.18
CA ARG A 6 16.36 24.79 19.59
C ARG A 6 15.52 23.65 20.19
N TYR A 7 14.55 23.98 21.04
CA TYR A 7 13.63 22.96 21.57
C TYR A 7 12.77 22.33 20.49
N TYR A 8 12.29 23.14 19.52
CA TYR A 8 11.53 22.65 18.39
C TYR A 8 12.36 21.69 17.52
N THR A 9 13.59 22.05 17.17
CA THR A 9 14.46 21.18 16.35
C THR A 9 14.78 19.86 17.07
N LEU A 10 15.10 19.91 18.36
CA LEU A 10 15.35 18.70 19.16
C LEU A 10 14.09 17.80 19.25
N ALA A 11 12.93 18.38 19.40
CA ALA A 11 11.67 17.63 19.40
C ALA A 11 11.39 17.01 18.04
N ALA A 12 11.58 17.76 16.94
CA ALA A 12 11.41 17.28 15.57
C ALA A 12 12.37 16.11 15.23
N GLU A 13 13.63 16.22 15.65
CA GLU A 13 14.61 15.13 15.51
C GLU A 13 14.16 13.87 16.24
N LYS A 14 13.74 13.99 17.51
CA LYS A 14 13.23 12.85 18.29
C LYS A 14 12.02 12.19 17.65
N ILE A 15 11.08 12.99 17.13
CA ILE A 15 9.88 12.48 16.44
C ILE A 15 10.28 11.75 15.14
N SER A 16 11.33 12.21 14.46
CA SER A 16 11.82 11.57 13.23
C SER A 16 12.28 10.12 13.44
N TYR A 17 12.73 9.76 14.64
CA TYR A 17 13.05 8.36 14.99
C TYR A 17 11.82 7.44 14.97
N LEU A 18 10.60 7.99 15.18
CA LEU A 18 9.37 7.21 15.14
C LEU A 18 8.96 6.81 13.72
N ARG A 19 9.55 7.42 12.68
CA ARG A 19 9.25 7.11 11.28
C ARG A 19 9.41 5.63 10.96
N SER A 20 10.52 5.02 11.37
CA SER A 20 10.82 3.64 11.02
C SER A 20 9.91 2.61 11.73
N PRO A 21 9.65 2.69 13.06
CA PRO A 21 8.68 1.81 13.70
C PRO A 21 7.25 2.04 13.19
N PHE A 22 6.87 3.29 12.86
CA PHE A 22 5.58 3.58 12.26
C PHE A 22 5.42 2.90 10.88
N LEU A 23 6.41 3.04 10.00
CA LEU A 23 6.39 2.39 8.68
C LEU A 23 6.39 0.85 8.80
N LEU A 24 7.09 0.29 9.81
CA LEU A 24 7.00 -1.13 10.09
C LEU A 24 5.58 -1.54 10.47
N ALA A 25 4.92 -0.81 11.36
CA ALA A 25 3.54 -1.09 11.77
C ALA A 25 2.57 -1.01 10.57
N VAL A 26 2.69 0.02 9.72
CA VAL A 26 1.88 0.16 8.49
C VAL A 26 2.08 -1.04 7.58
N ARG A 27 3.32 -1.45 7.32
CA ARG A 27 3.62 -2.58 6.44
C ARG A 27 3.12 -3.90 7.00
N LEU A 28 3.30 -4.15 8.29
CA LEU A 28 2.82 -5.39 8.92
C LEU A 28 1.30 -5.48 8.87
N TYR A 29 0.60 -4.40 9.24
CA TYR A 29 -0.86 -4.40 9.27
C TYR A 29 -1.46 -4.47 7.87
N TRP A 30 -1.10 -3.54 6.99
CA TRP A 30 -1.68 -3.48 5.63
C TRP A 30 -1.14 -4.57 4.72
N GLY A 31 0.12 -4.97 4.87
CA GLY A 31 0.67 -6.12 4.16
C GLY A 31 -0.07 -7.40 4.51
N TRP A 32 -0.41 -7.61 5.78
CA TRP A 32 -1.23 -8.74 6.20
C TRP A 32 -2.65 -8.70 5.63
N GLN A 33 -3.28 -7.52 5.61
CA GLN A 33 -4.59 -7.35 4.98
C GLN A 33 -4.54 -7.67 3.47
N PHE A 34 -3.51 -7.22 2.76
CA PHE A 34 -3.32 -7.58 1.36
C PHE A 34 -3.13 -9.09 1.16
N VAL A 35 -2.37 -9.75 2.02
CA VAL A 35 -2.21 -11.22 1.98
C VAL A 35 -3.57 -11.91 2.15
N GLN A 36 -4.36 -11.49 3.13
CA GLN A 36 -5.68 -12.07 3.38
C GLN A 36 -6.65 -11.87 2.22
N THR A 37 -6.70 -10.64 1.65
CA THR A 37 -7.58 -10.33 0.51
C THR A 37 -7.15 -11.09 -0.74
N GLY A 38 -5.86 -11.11 -1.06
CA GLY A 38 -5.32 -11.86 -2.19
C GLY A 38 -5.56 -13.37 -2.06
N TRP A 39 -5.32 -13.93 -0.87
CA TRP A 39 -5.58 -15.32 -0.56
C TRP A 39 -7.06 -15.68 -0.71
N GLY A 40 -7.96 -14.87 -0.13
CA GLY A 40 -9.40 -15.05 -0.24
C GLY A 40 -9.90 -15.00 -1.69
N LYS A 41 -9.37 -14.10 -2.51
CA LYS A 41 -9.67 -14.01 -3.95
C LYS A 41 -9.19 -15.24 -4.71
N MET A 42 -7.97 -15.75 -4.43
CA MET A 42 -7.44 -16.97 -5.08
C MET A 42 -8.32 -18.19 -4.83
N HIS A 43 -8.88 -18.33 -3.63
CA HIS A 43 -9.78 -19.45 -3.32
C HIS A 43 -11.19 -19.30 -3.90
N ASN A 44 -11.54 -18.10 -4.35
CA ASN A 44 -12.84 -17.79 -4.93
C ASN A 44 -12.74 -17.19 -6.34
N ILE A 45 -11.77 -17.67 -7.12
CA ILE A 45 -11.42 -17.07 -8.41
C ILE A 45 -12.59 -16.96 -9.39
N SER A 46 -13.47 -17.98 -9.41
CA SER A 46 -14.67 -17.96 -10.26
C SER A 46 -15.62 -16.82 -9.90
N LYS A 47 -15.79 -16.54 -8.59
CA LYS A 47 -16.61 -15.42 -8.11
C LYS A 47 -15.99 -14.08 -8.51
N ILE A 48 -14.67 -13.94 -8.37
CA ILE A 48 -13.95 -12.72 -8.75
C ILE A 48 -14.00 -12.51 -10.26
N THR A 49 -13.84 -13.57 -11.05
CA THR A 49 -14.00 -13.52 -12.51
C THR A 49 -15.41 -13.05 -12.90
N GLY A 50 -16.46 -13.60 -12.29
CA GLY A 50 -17.83 -13.16 -12.52
C GLY A 50 -18.06 -11.69 -12.15
N PHE A 51 -17.49 -11.24 -11.04
CA PHE A 51 -17.54 -9.84 -10.63
C PHE A 51 -16.81 -8.93 -11.63
N PHE A 52 -15.63 -9.29 -12.12
CA PHE A 52 -14.92 -8.52 -13.13
C PHE A 52 -15.65 -8.50 -14.48
N MET A 53 -16.34 -9.58 -14.83
CA MET A 53 -17.24 -9.59 -16.00
C MET A 53 -18.37 -8.57 -15.86
N SER A 54 -19.01 -8.49 -14.69
CA SER A 54 -20.09 -7.52 -14.43
C SER A 54 -19.62 -6.05 -14.49
N LEU A 55 -18.34 -5.81 -14.26
CA LEU A 55 -17.70 -4.50 -14.37
C LEU A 55 -17.15 -4.20 -15.79
N ASN A 56 -17.38 -5.09 -16.76
CA ASN A 56 -16.84 -4.99 -18.13
C ASN A 56 -15.30 -4.88 -18.18
N ILE A 57 -14.61 -5.49 -17.22
CA ILE A 57 -13.14 -5.54 -17.22
C ILE A 57 -12.70 -6.52 -18.32
N PRO A 58 -11.81 -6.08 -19.27
CA PRO A 58 -11.31 -6.97 -20.30
C PRO A 58 -10.52 -8.14 -19.70
N PHE A 59 -10.56 -9.32 -20.35
CA PHE A 59 -9.88 -10.51 -19.89
C PHE A 59 -10.13 -10.84 -18.39
N PRO A 60 -11.40 -10.96 -17.94
CA PRO A 60 -11.75 -10.99 -16.53
C PRO A 60 -11.11 -12.14 -15.75
N ALA A 61 -10.95 -13.31 -16.34
CA ALA A 61 -10.27 -14.43 -15.71
C ALA A 61 -8.79 -14.15 -15.47
N PHE A 62 -8.08 -13.63 -16.48
CA PHE A 62 -6.67 -13.26 -16.34
C PHE A 62 -6.49 -12.19 -15.25
N ASN A 63 -7.30 -11.14 -15.30
CA ASN A 63 -7.23 -10.07 -14.29
C ASN A 63 -7.59 -10.55 -12.89
N ALA A 64 -8.50 -11.51 -12.74
CA ALA A 64 -8.82 -12.10 -11.44
C ALA A 64 -7.60 -12.83 -10.84
N TYR A 65 -6.88 -13.63 -11.61
CA TYR A 65 -5.64 -14.26 -11.15
C TYR A 65 -4.54 -13.24 -10.89
N PHE A 66 -4.35 -12.30 -11.80
CA PHE A 66 -3.30 -11.29 -11.70
C PHE A 66 -3.47 -10.41 -10.44
N VAL A 67 -4.67 -9.85 -10.23
CA VAL A 67 -4.96 -9.00 -9.06
C VAL A 67 -4.84 -9.78 -7.76
N SER A 68 -5.37 -11.01 -7.72
CA SER A 68 -5.27 -11.87 -6.53
C SER A 68 -3.80 -12.19 -6.19
N GLY A 69 -2.99 -12.52 -7.20
CA GLY A 69 -1.56 -12.76 -7.05
C GLY A 69 -0.80 -11.50 -6.64
N LEU A 70 -1.09 -10.36 -7.27
CA LEU A 70 -0.48 -9.08 -6.93
C LEU A 70 -0.73 -8.68 -5.47
N GLU A 71 -1.97 -8.82 -5.00
CA GLU A 71 -2.29 -8.52 -3.60
C GLU A 71 -1.61 -9.49 -2.63
N PHE A 72 -1.64 -10.78 -2.92
CA PHE A 72 -1.03 -11.79 -2.06
C PHE A 72 0.49 -11.62 -1.96
N PHE A 73 1.19 -11.67 -3.10
CA PHE A 73 2.65 -11.55 -3.11
C PHE A 73 3.11 -10.13 -2.78
N GLY A 74 2.41 -9.10 -3.23
CA GLY A 74 2.68 -7.73 -2.86
C GLY A 74 2.54 -7.48 -1.36
N GLY A 75 1.52 -8.08 -0.73
CA GLY A 75 1.37 -8.06 0.72
C GLY A 75 2.55 -8.69 1.46
N LEU A 76 3.02 -9.87 1.01
CA LEU A 76 4.21 -10.52 1.57
C LEU A 76 5.46 -9.65 1.40
N LEU A 77 5.67 -9.05 0.23
CA LEU A 77 6.78 -8.15 -0.04
C LEU A 77 6.73 -6.89 0.85
N LEU A 78 5.54 -6.34 1.10
CA LEU A 78 5.37 -5.23 2.06
C LEU A 78 5.76 -5.64 3.48
N ILE A 79 5.32 -6.82 3.94
CA ILE A 79 5.63 -7.31 5.30
C ILE A 79 7.14 -7.37 5.49
N ILE A 80 7.88 -8.03 4.59
CA ILE A 80 9.33 -8.15 4.70
C ILE A 80 10.08 -6.85 4.36
N GLY A 81 9.42 -5.93 3.65
CA GLY A 81 10.01 -4.67 3.20
C GLY A 81 11.06 -4.84 2.11
N PHE A 82 10.74 -5.64 1.10
CA PHE A 82 11.59 -5.85 -0.07
C PHE A 82 11.02 -5.18 -1.30
N ALA A 83 11.87 -4.47 -2.04
CA ALA A 83 11.50 -3.64 -3.20
C ALA A 83 10.27 -2.75 -2.91
N SER A 84 10.22 -2.19 -1.69
CA SER A 84 9.00 -1.67 -1.06
C SER A 84 8.37 -0.53 -1.85
N ARG A 85 9.15 0.36 -2.45
CA ARG A 85 8.62 1.44 -3.27
C ARG A 85 7.97 0.93 -4.55
N PHE A 86 8.58 -0.05 -5.21
CA PHE A 86 8.03 -0.67 -6.41
C PHE A 86 6.75 -1.45 -6.08
N THR A 87 6.77 -2.24 -5.02
CA THR A 87 5.59 -2.96 -4.51
C THR A 87 4.46 -1.99 -4.16
N GLY A 88 4.77 -0.90 -3.43
CA GLY A 88 3.81 0.14 -3.10
C GLY A 88 3.22 0.82 -4.33
N LEU A 89 4.00 1.04 -5.38
CA LEU A 89 3.52 1.59 -6.66
C LEU A 89 2.50 0.65 -7.32
N LEU A 90 2.83 -0.64 -7.43
CA LEU A 90 1.94 -1.61 -8.06
C LEU A 90 0.62 -1.79 -7.28
N LEU A 91 0.70 -1.87 -5.95
CA LEU A 91 -0.48 -1.99 -5.11
C LEU A 91 -1.33 -0.70 -5.11
N ALA A 92 -0.70 0.48 -5.09
CA ALA A 92 -1.43 1.75 -5.22
C ALA A 92 -2.14 1.86 -6.56
N PHE A 93 -1.47 1.47 -7.66
CA PHE A 93 -2.08 1.43 -8.98
C PHE A 93 -3.28 0.46 -9.03
N ASN A 94 -3.14 -0.73 -8.45
CA ASN A 94 -4.25 -1.69 -8.34
C ASN A 94 -5.45 -1.09 -7.59
N MET A 95 -5.23 -0.37 -6.50
CA MET A 95 -6.32 0.28 -5.75
C MET A 95 -6.95 1.44 -6.51
N LEU A 96 -6.19 2.19 -7.31
CA LEU A 96 -6.74 3.22 -8.20
C LEU A 96 -7.62 2.61 -9.30
N VAL A 97 -7.21 1.47 -9.86
CA VAL A 97 -8.05 0.72 -10.82
C VAL A 97 -9.32 0.21 -10.14
N ALA A 98 -9.25 -0.29 -8.90
CA ALA A 98 -10.43 -0.70 -8.14
C ALA A 98 -11.42 0.46 -7.94
N TYR A 99 -10.93 1.64 -7.57
CA TYR A 99 -11.76 2.86 -7.52
C TYR A 99 -12.41 3.17 -8.87
N TRP A 100 -11.61 3.13 -9.93
CA TRP A 100 -12.12 3.47 -11.26
C TRP A 100 -13.20 2.51 -11.75
N THR A 101 -13.07 1.23 -11.45
CA THR A 101 -13.96 0.17 -11.99
C THR A 101 -15.12 -0.17 -11.07
N ALA A 102 -14.87 -0.36 -9.78
CA ALA A 102 -15.87 -0.84 -8.82
C ALA A 102 -16.49 0.28 -7.99
N ASP A 103 -15.71 1.29 -7.62
CA ASP A 103 -16.13 2.38 -6.73
C ASP A 103 -16.11 3.75 -7.44
N HIS A 104 -16.48 3.78 -8.72
CA HIS A 104 -16.42 4.99 -9.56
C HIS A 104 -17.19 6.17 -8.96
N GLU A 105 -18.37 5.95 -8.40
CA GLU A 105 -19.14 7.01 -7.72
C GLU A 105 -18.38 7.61 -6.55
N ALA A 106 -17.67 6.78 -5.77
CA ALA A 106 -16.86 7.25 -4.65
C ALA A 106 -15.70 8.11 -5.15
N LEU A 107 -15.06 7.70 -6.26
CA LEU A 107 -13.96 8.44 -6.87
C LEU A 107 -14.40 9.81 -7.38
N VAL A 108 -15.48 9.90 -8.15
CA VAL A 108 -15.95 11.19 -8.73
C VAL A 108 -16.56 12.12 -7.67
N SER A 109 -17.02 11.57 -6.57
CA SER A 109 -17.56 12.37 -5.45
C SER A 109 -16.49 12.85 -4.45
N PHE A 110 -15.21 12.67 -4.74
CA PHE A 110 -14.10 13.02 -3.84
C PHE A 110 -14.20 14.42 -3.22
N PHE A 111 -14.57 15.44 -3.99
CA PHE A 111 -14.74 16.81 -3.50
C PHE A 111 -16.16 17.13 -3.03
N SER A 112 -17.19 16.52 -3.62
CA SER A 112 -18.60 16.81 -3.30
C SER A 112 -19.12 16.06 -2.09
N ASN A 113 -18.68 14.82 -1.91
CA ASN A 113 -19.02 13.96 -0.77
C ASN A 113 -17.83 13.09 -0.36
N PRO A 114 -16.84 13.67 0.36
CA PRO A 114 -15.64 12.95 0.75
C PRO A 114 -15.90 11.68 1.58
N GLY A 115 -17.04 11.64 2.29
CA GLY A 115 -17.44 10.48 3.08
C GLY A 115 -17.57 9.20 2.24
N LYS A 116 -18.11 9.29 1.03
CA LYS A 116 -18.18 8.14 0.10
C LYS A 116 -16.79 7.62 -0.25
N PHE A 117 -15.83 8.52 -0.48
CA PHE A 117 -14.46 8.14 -0.82
C PHE A 117 -13.77 7.42 0.33
N TYR A 118 -13.93 7.90 1.56
CA TYR A 118 -13.24 7.32 2.73
C TYR A 118 -13.78 5.95 3.15
N VAL A 119 -15.05 5.67 2.90
CA VAL A 119 -15.66 4.38 3.28
C VAL A 119 -15.53 3.31 2.19
N ALA A 120 -15.06 3.67 0.99
CA ALA A 120 -14.84 2.72 -0.08
C ALA A 120 -13.68 1.77 0.26
N ASP A 121 -13.85 0.50 -0.08
CA ASP A 121 -12.89 -0.56 0.27
C ASP A 121 -11.45 -0.27 -0.14
N PRO A 122 -11.15 0.33 -1.33
CA PRO A 122 -9.77 0.59 -1.73
C PRO A 122 -9.06 1.69 -0.92
N TYR A 123 -9.78 2.56 -0.17
CA TYR A 123 -9.21 3.76 0.43
C TYR A 123 -7.99 3.51 1.31
N THR A 124 -8.15 2.69 2.32
CA THR A 124 -7.11 2.45 3.31
C THR A 124 -5.92 1.70 2.73
N PHE A 125 -6.17 0.79 1.79
CA PHE A 125 -5.14 0.07 1.05
C PHE A 125 -4.35 1.00 0.13
N LEU A 126 -5.02 1.91 -0.58
CA LEU A 126 -4.39 2.94 -1.40
C LEU A 126 -3.50 3.84 -0.56
N PHE A 127 -4.02 4.34 0.56
CA PHE A 127 -3.28 5.24 1.45
C PHE A 127 -2.02 4.57 2.01
N ALA A 128 -2.12 3.34 2.49
CA ALA A 128 -0.96 2.59 2.99
C ALA A 128 0.08 2.32 1.90
N SER A 129 -0.37 1.97 0.70
CA SER A 129 0.51 1.74 -0.46
C SER A 129 1.24 3.01 -0.87
N LEU A 130 0.57 4.17 -0.88
CA LEU A 130 1.17 5.48 -1.16
C LEU A 130 2.16 5.88 -0.06
N MET A 131 1.87 5.61 1.21
CA MET A 131 2.81 5.87 2.30
C MET A 131 4.11 5.08 2.09
N VAL A 132 4.03 3.80 1.76
CA VAL A 132 5.22 2.98 1.51
C VAL A 132 5.95 3.41 0.23
N LEU A 133 5.23 3.76 -0.83
CA LEU A 133 5.80 4.29 -2.07
C LEU A 133 6.64 5.57 -1.80
N ILE A 134 6.08 6.52 -1.09
CA ILE A 134 6.69 7.86 -0.88
C ILE A 134 7.77 7.79 0.20
N LEU A 135 7.46 7.20 1.35
CA LEU A 135 8.32 7.20 2.52
C LEU A 135 9.34 6.05 2.54
N GLY A 136 9.11 5.00 1.73
CA GLY A 136 9.93 3.79 1.71
C GLY A 136 9.59 2.82 2.84
N ALA A 137 10.44 1.81 3.02
CA ALA A 137 10.22 0.73 3.98
C ALA A 137 10.64 1.05 5.43
N GLY A 138 11.48 2.09 5.63
CA GLY A 138 12.09 2.36 6.93
C GLY A 138 13.27 1.43 7.25
N LEU A 139 13.88 1.63 8.42
CA LEU A 139 15.10 0.91 8.83
C LEU A 139 14.89 -0.59 9.10
N PHE A 140 13.67 -0.99 9.48
CA PHE A 140 13.33 -2.38 9.76
C PHE A 140 12.80 -3.10 8.51
N SER A 141 13.66 -3.24 7.48
CA SER A 141 13.28 -3.78 6.18
C SER A 141 14.47 -4.46 5.49
N VAL A 142 14.15 -5.37 4.56
CA VAL A 142 15.16 -5.98 3.69
C VAL A 142 15.82 -4.93 2.79
N ASP A 143 15.07 -3.94 2.32
CA ASP A 143 15.62 -2.82 1.54
C ASP A 143 16.74 -2.08 2.30
N ALA A 144 16.54 -1.83 3.60
CA ALA A 144 17.56 -1.18 4.44
C ALA A 144 18.79 -2.08 4.66
N LEU A 145 18.61 -3.38 4.79
CA LEU A 145 19.72 -4.33 4.92
C LEU A 145 20.55 -4.40 3.64
N VAL A 146 19.89 -4.44 2.48
CA VAL A 146 20.57 -4.43 1.17
C VAL A 146 21.32 -3.13 0.95
N ALA A 147 20.70 -1.98 1.24
CA ALA A 147 21.35 -0.68 1.10
C ALA A 147 22.63 -0.58 1.94
N ARG A 148 22.60 -0.99 3.21
CA ARG A 148 23.79 -1.01 4.08
C ARG A 148 24.92 -1.90 3.57
N ARG A 149 24.58 -3.04 2.96
CA ARG A 149 25.62 -3.93 2.39
C ARG A 149 26.28 -3.35 1.15
N LEU A 150 25.51 -2.62 0.33
CA LEU A 150 26.05 -1.96 -0.88
C LEU A 150 26.94 -0.76 -0.50
N GLU A 151 26.60 0.02 0.52
CA GLU A 151 27.42 1.13 1.02
C GLU A 151 28.77 0.69 1.61
N VAL A 152 28.85 -0.52 2.15
CA VAL A 152 30.11 -1.07 2.69
C VAL A 152 31.07 -1.55 1.59
N GLN A 153 30.59 -1.74 0.36
CA GLN A 153 31.41 -2.22 -0.77
C GLN A 153 31.96 -1.08 -1.66
N VAL A 154 31.62 0.20 -1.36
CA VAL A 154 32.12 1.41 -2.02
C VAL A 154 33.09 2.14 -1.10
#